data_29bc228317a0d0bef92a58e2a46ab03d
#
_entry.id   29bc228317a0d0bef92a58e2a46ab03d
#
_cell.length_a   1.000
_cell.length_b   1.000
_cell.length_c   1.000
_cell.angle_alpha   90.00
_cell.angle_beta   90.00
_cell.angle_gamma   90.00
#
_symmetry.space_group_name_H-M   'P 1'
#
loop_
_entity.id
_entity.type
_entity.pdbx_description
1 polymer ?
#
loop_
_entity_poly.entity_id
_entity_poly.type
_entity_poly.pdbx_seq_one_letter_code
_entity_poly.pdbx_strand_id
1 'polypeptide(L)'
;MIIKEIKIIFVVLVLVFTSSNSFSQNKEVPVNRILFIFDASQSMLSRWQSGRKIDIAKKLLSNMVDSLKNVENLEIGLRVYGHKSNYPPQDCDDTHLEVNF
;
A
#
# COMPACT_ATOMS: atom_id res chain seq x y z
N MET A 1 -35.43 -36.89 -42.80
CA MET A 1 -35.94 -35.56 -42.49
C MET A 1 -35.78 -35.22 -40.98
N ILE A 2 -36.36 -35.99 -40.09
CA ILE A 2 -36.29 -35.79 -38.63
C ILE A 2 -34.84 -35.80 -38.07
N ILE A 3 -33.96 -36.67 -38.58
CA ILE A 3 -32.56 -36.78 -38.15
C ILE A 3 -31.74 -35.51 -38.47
N LYS A 4 -32.04 -34.87 -39.59
CA LYS A 4 -31.36 -33.57 -39.94
C LYS A 4 -31.78 -32.46 -39.00
N GLU A 5 -33.03 -32.35 -38.65
CA GLU A 5 -33.58 -31.37 -37.73
C GLU A 5 -33.03 -31.59 -36.33
N ILE A 6 -32.94 -32.82 -35.86
CA ILE A 6 -32.36 -33.17 -34.55
C ILE A 6 -30.87 -32.77 -34.50
N LYS A 7 -30.10 -33.01 -35.57
CA LYS A 7 -28.69 -32.60 -35.63
C LYS A 7 -28.52 -31.07 -35.57
N ILE A 8 -29.38 -30.35 -36.26
CA ILE A 8 -29.34 -28.88 -36.25
C ILE A 8 -29.67 -28.36 -34.86
N ILE A 9 -30.69 -28.88 -34.20
CA ILE A 9 -31.06 -28.50 -32.82
C ILE A 9 -29.92 -28.80 -31.85
N PHE A 10 -29.27 -29.96 -31.99
CA PHE A 10 -28.14 -30.32 -31.15
C PHE A 10 -26.94 -29.38 -31.32
N VAL A 11 -26.62 -29.02 -32.57
CA VAL A 11 -25.52 -28.07 -32.86
C VAL A 11 -25.82 -26.67 -32.30
N VAL A 12 -27.05 -26.19 -32.42
CA VAL A 12 -27.50 -24.92 -31.87
C VAL A 12 -27.43 -24.95 -30.35
N LEU A 13 -27.86 -26.04 -29.72
CA LEU A 13 -27.78 -26.21 -28.26
C LEU A 13 -26.33 -26.16 -27.74
N VAL A 14 -25.41 -26.85 -28.43
CA VAL A 14 -23.98 -26.82 -28.06
C VAL A 14 -23.38 -25.42 -28.23
N LEU A 15 -23.74 -24.69 -29.28
CA LEU A 15 -23.28 -23.31 -29.50
C LEU A 15 -23.78 -22.34 -28.40
N VAL A 16 -25.02 -22.53 -27.92
CA VAL A 16 -25.56 -21.69 -26.82
C VAL A 16 -24.85 -21.98 -25.48
N PHE A 17 -24.47 -23.25 -25.25
CA PHE A 17 -23.74 -23.60 -24.02
C PHE A 17 -22.28 -23.13 -23.99
N THR A 18 -21.64 -22.89 -25.14
CA THR A 18 -20.24 -22.40 -25.19
C THR A 18 -20.11 -20.91 -25.04
N SER A 19 -21.19 -20.14 -25.17
CA SER A 19 -21.16 -18.68 -25.07
C SER A 19 -21.27 -18.11 -23.65
N SER A 20 -21.42 -18.96 -22.62
CA SER A 20 -21.71 -18.51 -21.24
C SER A 20 -20.50 -18.29 -20.33
N ASN A 21 -19.27 -18.40 -20.79
CA ASN A 21 -18.08 -18.35 -19.94
C ASN A 21 -17.22 -17.09 -20.13
N SER A 22 -17.82 -15.96 -20.46
CA SER A 22 -17.10 -14.68 -20.36
C SER A 22 -17.22 -14.12 -18.93
N PHE A 23 -16.58 -14.75 -17.96
CA PHE A 23 -16.28 -14.13 -16.69
C PHE A 23 -15.19 -13.07 -16.94
N SER A 24 -15.61 -11.84 -17.11
CA SER A 24 -14.71 -10.69 -16.94
C SER A 24 -14.31 -10.66 -15.47
N GLN A 25 -13.14 -11.20 -15.15
CA GLN A 25 -12.50 -10.95 -13.87
C GLN A 25 -12.13 -9.47 -13.87
N ASN A 26 -12.87 -8.65 -13.15
CA ASN A 26 -12.40 -7.35 -12.72
C ASN A 26 -11.13 -7.60 -11.91
N LYS A 27 -9.99 -7.47 -12.54
CA LYS A 27 -8.69 -7.56 -11.90
C LYS A 27 -8.55 -6.26 -11.09
N GLU A 28 -8.96 -6.31 -9.82
CA GLU A 28 -8.65 -5.21 -8.91
C GLU A 28 -7.14 -5.04 -8.90
N VAL A 29 -6.69 -3.84 -9.23
CA VAL A 29 -5.27 -3.53 -9.20
C VAL A 29 -4.86 -3.50 -7.72
N PRO A 30 -3.90 -4.33 -7.30
CA PRO A 30 -3.52 -4.37 -5.89
C PRO A 30 -2.91 -3.03 -5.48
N VAL A 31 -3.37 -2.51 -4.33
CA VAL A 31 -2.79 -1.32 -3.72
C VAL A 31 -1.60 -1.73 -2.87
N ASN A 32 -0.44 -1.15 -3.14
CA ASN A 32 0.75 -1.32 -2.33
C ASN A 32 0.74 -0.31 -1.18
N ARG A 33 1.16 -0.74 0.01
CA ARG A 33 1.21 0.11 1.20
C ARG A 33 2.62 0.15 1.77
N ILE A 34 3.12 1.36 2.01
CA ILE A 34 4.41 1.59 2.66
C ILE A 34 4.14 2.34 3.97
N LEU A 35 4.49 1.73 5.09
CA LEU A 35 4.49 2.39 6.38
C LEU A 35 5.91 2.82 6.73
N PHE A 36 6.15 4.13 6.79
CA PHE A 36 7.38 4.67 7.35
C PHE A 36 7.28 4.68 8.87
N ILE A 37 8.31 4.17 9.53
CA ILE A 37 8.46 4.25 10.98
C ILE A 37 9.62 5.20 11.27
N PHE A 38 9.31 6.32 11.93
CA PHE A 38 10.23 7.42 12.15
C PHE A 38 10.63 7.49 13.63
N ASP A 39 11.93 7.45 13.89
CA ASP A 39 12.49 7.64 15.21
C ASP A 39 12.58 9.15 15.52
N ALA A 40 11.82 9.61 16.49
CA ALA A 40 11.86 10.96 17.03
C ALA A 40 12.25 10.97 18.51
N SER A 41 12.93 9.93 18.99
CA SER A 41 13.41 9.84 20.37
C SER A 41 14.46 10.91 20.69
N GLN A 42 14.72 11.12 21.96
CA GLN A 42 15.61 12.16 22.44
C GLN A 42 17.04 12.05 21.86
N SER A 43 17.54 10.84 21.61
CA SER A 43 18.84 10.63 20.98
C SER A 43 18.95 11.21 19.58
N MET A 44 17.82 11.40 18.89
CA MET A 44 17.74 12.02 17.57
C MET A 44 17.96 13.55 17.60
N LEU A 45 17.94 14.17 18.79
CA LEU A 45 18.26 15.59 18.97
C LEU A 45 19.75 15.87 18.97
N SER A 46 20.59 14.86 19.14
CA SER A 46 22.05 14.99 19.10
C SER A 46 22.56 15.33 17.70
N ARG A 47 23.73 15.96 17.65
CA ARG A 47 24.36 16.36 16.37
C ARG A 47 25.00 15.15 15.68
N TRP A 48 24.91 15.15 14.36
CA TRP A 48 25.62 14.24 13.49
C TRP A 48 26.02 14.98 12.21
N GLN A 49 27.30 15.00 11.89
CA GLN A 49 27.82 15.71 10.72
C GLN A 49 27.36 17.19 10.66
N SER A 50 26.50 17.52 9.70
CA SER A 50 26.07 18.90 9.41
C SER A 50 24.91 19.42 10.25
N GLY A 51 24.27 18.59 11.09
CA GLY A 51 23.09 19.03 11.85
C GLY A 51 22.63 18.04 12.91
N ARG A 52 21.42 18.26 13.43
CA ARG A 52 20.79 17.28 14.32
C ARG A 52 20.32 16.08 13.51
N LYS A 53 20.44 14.89 14.08
CA LYS A 53 20.00 13.64 13.42
C LYS A 53 18.55 13.72 12.95
N ILE A 54 17.67 14.29 13.79
CA ILE A 54 16.24 14.40 13.45
C ILE A 54 16.00 15.28 12.22
N ASP A 55 16.75 16.37 12.06
CA ASP A 55 16.57 17.28 10.93
C ASP A 55 17.05 16.64 9.63
N ILE A 56 18.16 15.90 9.71
CA ILE A 56 18.68 15.13 8.59
C ILE A 56 17.69 14.02 8.21
N ALA A 57 17.16 13.29 9.18
CA ALA A 57 16.18 12.22 8.94
C ALA A 57 14.88 12.75 8.34
N LYS A 58 14.36 13.89 8.81
CA LYS A 58 13.18 14.55 8.22
C LYS A 58 13.39 14.91 6.76
N LYS A 59 14.56 15.46 6.44
CA LYS A 59 14.90 15.83 5.06
C LYS A 59 14.96 14.59 4.15
N LEU A 60 15.58 13.52 4.64
CA LEU A 60 15.66 12.26 3.88
C LEU A 60 14.26 11.66 3.67
N LEU A 61 13.44 11.61 4.72
CA LEU A 61 12.06 11.10 4.62
C LEU A 61 11.24 11.94 3.62
N SER A 62 11.34 13.27 3.69
CA SER A 62 10.67 14.16 2.75
C SER A 62 11.07 13.90 1.30
N ASN A 63 12.35 13.71 1.02
CA ASN A 63 12.85 13.40 -0.31
C ASN A 63 12.35 12.03 -0.80
N MET A 64 12.32 11.04 0.09
CA MET A 64 11.80 9.69 -0.24
C MET A 64 10.32 9.74 -0.59
N VAL A 65 9.50 10.40 0.23
CA VAL A 65 8.06 10.55 -0.02
C VAL A 65 7.81 11.32 -1.32
N ASP A 66 8.57 12.39 -1.56
CA ASP A 66 8.46 13.17 -2.79
C ASP A 66 8.80 12.36 -4.05
N SER A 67 9.79 11.48 -3.97
CA SER A 67 10.12 10.57 -5.07
C SER A 67 9.03 9.53 -5.37
N LEU A 68 8.16 9.23 -4.39
CA LEU A 68 7.10 8.23 -4.50
C LEU A 68 5.73 8.82 -4.89
N LYS A 69 5.58 10.15 -4.91
CA LYS A 69 4.29 10.84 -5.10
C LYS A 69 3.56 10.51 -6.42
N ASN A 70 4.29 10.09 -7.45
CA ASN A 70 3.74 9.76 -8.76
C ASN A 70 3.60 8.24 -9.00
N VAL A 71 3.87 7.42 -7.99
CA VAL A 71 3.72 5.96 -8.09
C VAL A 71 2.24 5.62 -7.96
N GLU A 72 1.67 5.00 -8.98
CA GLU A 72 0.27 4.59 -9.00
C GLU A 72 0.03 3.44 -8.01
N ASN A 73 -1.18 3.40 -7.47
CA ASN A 73 -1.63 2.35 -6.53
C ASN A 73 -0.70 2.19 -5.31
N LEU A 74 -0.17 3.30 -4.82
CA LEU A 74 0.66 3.36 -3.62
C LEU A 74 -0.01 4.24 -2.56
N GLU A 75 -0.21 3.66 -1.37
CA GLU A 75 -0.61 4.38 -0.16
C GLU A 75 0.57 4.45 0.80
N ILE A 76 0.75 5.60 1.44
CA ILE A 76 1.88 5.85 2.35
C ILE A 76 1.32 6.25 3.70
N GLY A 77 1.77 5.55 4.75
CA GLY A 77 1.51 5.87 6.15
C GLY A 77 2.78 6.27 6.88
N LEU A 78 2.63 6.97 7.99
CA LEU A 78 3.72 7.39 8.87
C LEU A 78 3.39 7.09 10.32
N ARG A 79 4.25 6.32 10.97
CA ARG A 79 4.25 6.12 12.41
C ARG A 79 5.50 6.74 13.01
N VAL A 80 5.32 7.49 14.08
CA VAL A 80 6.41 8.15 14.80
C VAL A 80 6.49 7.59 16.23
N TYR A 81 7.68 7.39 16.75
CA TYR A 81 7.88 6.97 18.14
C TYR A 81 8.89 7.84 18.87
N GLY A 82 8.77 7.88 20.19
CA GLY A 82 9.71 8.57 21.09
C GLY A 82 9.56 10.08 21.12
N HIS A 83 8.41 10.65 20.72
CA HIS A 83 8.25 12.10 20.59
C HIS A 83 7.24 12.72 21.57
N LYS A 84 6.45 11.90 22.28
CA LYS A 84 5.39 12.39 23.19
C LYS A 84 5.78 12.34 24.65
N SER A 85 6.61 11.37 25.05
CA SER A 85 7.04 11.18 26.41
C SER A 85 8.48 11.63 26.61
N ASN A 86 8.74 12.32 27.73
CA ASN A 86 10.10 12.73 28.09
C ASN A 86 10.90 11.56 28.65
N TYR A 87 12.16 11.48 28.29
CA TYR A 87 13.12 10.54 28.87
C TYR A 87 14.00 11.25 29.92
N PRO A 88 14.31 10.67 31.07
CA PRO A 88 13.70 9.50 31.70
C PRO A 88 12.34 9.80 32.33
N PRO A 89 11.47 8.77 32.56
CA PRO A 89 11.67 7.34 32.32
C PRO A 89 11.43 6.93 30.86
N GLN A 90 11.94 5.74 30.50
CA GLN A 90 11.66 5.16 29.18
C GLN A 90 10.20 4.77 29.07
N ASP A 91 9.57 5.18 27.98
CA ASP A 91 8.18 4.81 27.63
C ASP A 91 8.19 4.05 26.32
N CYS A 92 7.97 2.74 26.38
CA CYS A 92 7.94 1.86 25.21
C CYS A 92 6.64 1.98 24.39
N ASP A 93 5.61 2.61 24.95
CA ASP A 93 4.32 2.84 24.31
C ASP A 93 4.23 4.21 23.62
N ASP A 94 5.31 5.01 23.66
CA ASP A 94 5.39 6.30 22.98
C ASP A 94 5.51 6.12 21.46
N THR A 95 4.38 5.78 20.85
CA THR A 95 4.26 5.62 19.40
C THR A 95 2.88 6.08 18.92
N HIS A 96 2.83 6.72 17.77
CA HIS A 96 1.59 7.21 17.19
C HIS A 96 1.59 7.11 15.67
N LEU A 97 0.44 6.73 15.11
CA LEU A 97 0.21 6.77 13.67
C LEU A 97 -0.20 8.19 13.26
N GLU A 98 0.76 8.95 12.75
CA GLU A 98 0.56 10.37 12.41
C GLU A 98 -0.14 10.55 11.06
N VAL A 99 0.14 9.64 10.11
CA VAL A 99 -0.50 9.61 8.80
C VAL A 99 -1.02 8.19 8.56
N ASN A 100 -2.33 8.07 8.38
CA ASN A 100 -2.98 6.80 8.04
C ASN A 100 -2.95 6.58 6.53
N PHE A 101 -3.16 5.32 6.09
CA PHE A 101 -3.35 4.95 4.69
C PHE A 101 -4.68 5.46 4.16
#